data_3a121a3cecdba57bfbedb2b98f38e2c9
#
_entry.id   3a121a3cecdba57bfbedb2b98f38e2c9
#
_cell.length_a   1.000
_cell.length_b   1.000
_cell.length_c   1.000
_cell.angle_alpha   90.00
_cell.angle_beta   90.00
_cell.angle_gamma   90.00
#
_symmetry.space_group_name_H-M   'P 1'
#
loop_
_entity.id
_entity.type
_entity.pdbx_description
1 polymer ?
#
loop_
_entity_poly.entity_id
_entity_poly.type
_entity_poly.pdbx_seq_one_letter_code
_entity_poly.pdbx_strand_id
1 'polypeptide(L)'
;MAAEKRDYYEVLGVDKSASEDEIKRAYKKMARKYHPDLNPDNKEAEEKFKEVNEAYEVLSDSDKKARYDQFGFAGVDSNYGAGAGGGAYGAGGFDFGDLGDIFGSFFGGGFGSAQRRNPNAPQRGESIRLGVTISFEEAAFGCEKEVNVDRYETCNTCHGSGCADGTSPEVCPDCHGSGQVQVRRQTPMGVFATTSPCGRCGGKGRIIKTPCTACRGSGLERKRRTIQAKIPAGIDNGQTISIWGQGHAGKNGGPSGDLLITITVRPHELFRREGTSVLCEAPITFAQAVLGAELEIPTIDGKVKYDLPEGTQSGTTFRLKGKGIPELNGRGRGDQYVTVYIETPRNLNREQKEALKKFAESVGDNNYEERKKFFKKFKK
;
A
#
# COMPACT_ATOMS: atom_id res chain seq x y z
N MET A 1 14.29 -41.33 -17.81
CA MET A 1 14.61 -41.98 -16.51
C MET A 1 14.07 -41.04 -15.45
N ALA A 2 13.09 -41.47 -14.63
CA ALA A 2 12.58 -40.66 -13.53
C ALA A 2 13.71 -40.49 -12.51
N ALA A 3 14.04 -39.24 -12.16
CA ALA A 3 15.03 -38.97 -11.13
C ALA A 3 14.49 -39.53 -9.82
N GLU A 4 15.26 -40.38 -9.18
CA GLU A 4 14.96 -40.99 -7.87
C GLU A 4 14.92 -39.83 -6.85
N LYS A 5 13.75 -39.56 -6.24
CA LYS A 5 13.59 -38.50 -5.21
C LYS A 5 14.45 -38.86 -4.01
N ARG A 6 15.25 -37.92 -3.54
CA ARG A 6 16.09 -38.09 -2.35
C ARG A 6 15.25 -38.04 -1.06
N ASP A 7 15.64 -38.83 -0.05
CA ASP A 7 14.97 -38.81 1.26
C ASP A 7 14.92 -37.36 1.83
N TYR A 8 13.77 -36.98 2.36
CA TYR A 8 13.57 -35.62 2.90
C TYR A 8 14.48 -35.29 4.08
N TYR A 9 14.86 -36.29 4.88
CA TYR A 9 15.84 -36.12 5.95
C TYR A 9 17.24 -35.84 5.39
N GLU A 10 17.63 -36.53 4.33
CA GLU A 10 18.89 -36.29 3.62
C GLU A 10 18.90 -34.91 2.93
N VAL A 11 17.78 -34.49 2.37
CA VAL A 11 17.65 -33.16 1.73
C VAL A 11 17.88 -32.03 2.72
N LEU A 12 17.35 -32.16 3.94
CA LEU A 12 17.58 -31.19 5.02
C LEU A 12 18.91 -31.41 5.76
N GLY A 13 19.54 -32.60 5.62
CA GLY A 13 20.76 -32.96 6.30
C GLY A 13 20.56 -33.18 7.80
N VAL A 14 19.45 -33.83 8.20
CA VAL A 14 19.08 -34.13 9.58
C VAL A 14 18.84 -35.64 9.75
N ASP A 15 18.94 -36.16 10.97
CA ASP A 15 18.60 -37.54 11.29
C ASP A 15 17.06 -37.74 11.34
N LYS A 16 16.59 -38.98 11.13
CA LYS A 16 15.17 -39.34 11.24
C LYS A 16 14.57 -39.09 12.62
N SER A 17 15.41 -39.08 13.65
CA SER A 17 15.04 -38.77 15.03
C SER A 17 15.06 -37.29 15.37
N ALA A 18 15.35 -36.40 14.39
CA ALA A 18 15.47 -34.96 14.61
C ALA A 18 14.17 -34.33 15.13
N SER A 19 14.32 -33.47 16.11
CA SER A 19 13.24 -32.68 16.68
C SER A 19 12.74 -31.61 15.68
N GLU A 20 11.52 -31.10 15.91
CA GLU A 20 10.93 -30.02 15.05
C GLU A 20 11.84 -28.78 15.00
N ASP A 21 12.48 -28.43 16.11
CA ASP A 21 13.40 -27.30 16.17
C ASP A 21 14.68 -27.53 15.35
N GLU A 22 15.19 -28.76 15.31
CA GLU A 22 16.34 -29.10 14.48
C GLU A 22 15.99 -29.09 12.99
N ILE A 23 14.83 -29.62 12.61
CA ILE A 23 14.28 -29.57 11.26
C ILE A 23 14.14 -28.08 10.80
N LYS A 24 13.58 -27.24 11.66
CA LYS A 24 13.40 -25.81 11.38
C LYS A 24 14.73 -25.04 11.22
N ARG A 25 15.73 -25.39 12.04
CA ARG A 25 17.07 -24.79 11.92
C ARG A 25 17.78 -25.24 10.64
N ALA A 26 17.69 -26.52 10.31
CA ALA A 26 18.26 -27.08 9.09
C ALA A 26 17.64 -26.46 7.84
N TYR A 27 16.30 -26.35 7.81
CA TYR A 27 15.58 -25.67 6.76
C TYR A 27 16.05 -24.22 6.54
N LYS A 28 16.09 -23.41 7.61
CA LYS A 28 16.56 -22.02 7.51
C LYS A 28 17.98 -21.92 6.94
N LYS A 29 18.86 -22.83 7.31
CA LYS A 29 20.24 -22.88 6.81
C LYS A 29 20.29 -23.21 5.32
N MET A 30 19.53 -24.24 4.89
CA MET A 30 19.50 -24.66 3.48
C MET A 30 18.75 -23.70 2.58
N ALA A 31 17.61 -23.16 3.04
CA ALA A 31 16.83 -22.14 2.32
C ALA A 31 17.65 -20.87 2.07
N ARG A 32 18.44 -20.42 3.05
CA ARG A 32 19.35 -19.28 2.86
C ARG A 32 20.48 -19.59 1.89
N LYS A 33 21.02 -20.82 1.94
CA LYS A 33 22.12 -21.24 1.06
C LYS A 33 21.71 -21.29 -0.42
N TYR A 34 20.49 -21.75 -0.71
CA TYR A 34 19.97 -21.93 -2.06
C TYR A 34 18.95 -20.86 -2.47
N HIS A 35 18.86 -19.74 -1.73
CA HIS A 35 17.92 -18.65 -2.02
C HIS A 35 18.17 -18.09 -3.43
N PRO A 36 17.12 -17.85 -4.24
CA PRO A 36 17.27 -17.31 -5.59
C PRO A 36 17.98 -15.96 -5.61
N ASP A 37 17.73 -15.08 -4.63
CA ASP A 37 18.40 -13.76 -4.56
C ASP A 37 19.92 -13.87 -4.29
N LEU A 38 20.39 -14.96 -3.67
CA LEU A 38 21.80 -15.19 -3.40
C LEU A 38 22.48 -16.04 -4.48
N ASN A 39 21.69 -16.66 -5.36
CA ASN A 39 22.17 -17.53 -6.43
C ASN A 39 21.40 -17.20 -7.74
N PRO A 40 21.48 -15.97 -8.26
CA PRO A 40 20.82 -15.61 -9.51
C PRO A 40 21.33 -16.49 -10.66
N ASP A 41 20.41 -16.94 -11.51
CA ASP A 41 20.65 -17.76 -12.72
C ASP A 41 21.25 -19.16 -12.47
N ASN A 42 21.26 -19.69 -11.23
CA ASN A 42 21.74 -21.02 -10.91
C ASN A 42 20.58 -22.02 -10.83
N LYS A 43 20.31 -22.74 -11.91
CA LYS A 43 19.25 -23.77 -11.98
C LYS A 43 19.40 -24.89 -10.95
N GLU A 44 20.62 -25.31 -10.64
CA GLU A 44 20.85 -26.33 -9.62
C GLU A 44 20.49 -25.85 -8.21
N ALA A 45 20.74 -24.56 -7.93
CA ALA A 45 20.34 -23.97 -6.66
C ALA A 45 18.82 -23.84 -6.56
N GLU A 46 18.14 -23.51 -7.65
CA GLU A 46 16.69 -23.44 -7.74
C GLU A 46 16.02 -24.81 -7.53
N GLU A 47 16.55 -25.88 -8.13
CA GLU A 47 16.07 -27.23 -7.93
C GLU A 47 16.25 -27.69 -6.48
N LYS A 48 17.43 -27.46 -5.89
CA LYS A 48 17.71 -27.77 -4.49
C LYS A 48 16.86 -26.95 -3.53
N PHE A 49 16.54 -25.70 -3.86
CA PHE A 49 15.62 -24.87 -3.07
C PHE A 49 14.19 -25.43 -3.06
N LYS A 50 13.72 -25.94 -4.20
CA LYS A 50 12.41 -26.61 -4.31
C LYS A 50 12.38 -27.90 -3.48
N GLU A 51 13.41 -28.74 -3.56
CA GLU A 51 13.53 -29.94 -2.75
C GLU A 51 13.55 -29.66 -1.25
N VAL A 52 14.29 -28.63 -0.82
CA VAL A 52 14.38 -28.20 0.59
C VAL A 52 13.03 -27.71 1.12
N ASN A 53 12.25 -26.99 0.31
CA ASN A 53 10.91 -26.53 0.67
C ASN A 53 9.92 -27.70 0.78
N GLU A 54 9.94 -28.63 -0.18
CA GLU A 54 9.11 -29.85 -0.17
C GLU A 54 9.42 -30.70 1.06
N ALA A 55 10.69 -30.92 1.37
CA ALA A 55 11.12 -31.66 2.55
C ALA A 55 10.64 -31.00 3.85
N TYR A 56 10.74 -29.70 3.97
CA TYR A 56 10.30 -28.98 5.17
C TYR A 56 8.77 -29.00 5.32
N GLU A 57 8.01 -28.89 4.25
CA GLU A 57 6.55 -28.95 4.28
C GLU A 57 6.05 -30.28 4.84
N VAL A 58 6.73 -31.38 4.50
CA VAL A 58 6.35 -32.70 4.99
C VAL A 58 6.84 -32.95 6.42
N LEU A 59 8.08 -32.59 6.73
CA LEU A 59 8.70 -32.89 8.01
C LEU A 59 8.34 -31.93 9.15
N SER A 60 7.79 -30.75 8.82
CA SER A 60 7.31 -29.77 9.83
C SER A 60 5.91 -30.03 10.35
N ASP A 61 5.12 -30.85 9.65
CA ASP A 61 3.77 -31.24 10.03
C ASP A 61 3.81 -32.65 10.64
N SER A 62 3.37 -32.80 11.88
CA SER A 62 3.41 -34.09 12.62
C SER A 62 2.64 -35.20 11.89
N ASP A 63 1.52 -34.88 11.24
CA ASP A 63 0.70 -35.89 10.57
C ASP A 63 1.29 -36.28 9.22
N LYS A 64 1.85 -35.33 8.47
CA LYS A 64 2.57 -35.62 7.24
C LYS A 64 3.86 -36.37 7.50
N LYS A 65 4.61 -35.98 8.53
CA LYS A 65 5.83 -36.65 8.97
C LYS A 65 5.53 -38.10 9.32
N ALA A 66 4.51 -38.38 10.13
CA ALA A 66 4.13 -39.74 10.50
C ALA A 66 3.76 -40.60 9.29
N ARG A 67 3.06 -40.05 8.30
CA ARG A 67 2.74 -40.74 7.05
C ARG A 67 3.98 -40.98 6.18
N TYR A 68 4.88 -40.01 6.14
CA TYR A 68 6.13 -40.15 5.41
C TYR A 68 7.02 -41.23 6.05
N ASP A 69 7.09 -41.25 7.38
CA ASP A 69 7.88 -42.25 8.14
C ASP A 69 7.35 -43.68 7.95
N GLN A 70 6.01 -43.84 7.75
CA GLN A 70 5.38 -45.14 7.56
C GLN A 70 5.38 -45.61 6.10
N PHE A 71 5.12 -44.70 5.15
CA PHE A 71 4.82 -45.06 3.76
C PHE A 71 5.78 -44.42 2.75
N GLY A 72 6.81 -43.69 3.23
CA GLY A 72 7.74 -42.96 2.38
C GLY A 72 7.01 -41.90 1.52
N PHE A 73 7.52 -41.68 0.34
CA PHE A 73 6.92 -40.71 -0.63
C PHE A 73 5.46 -41.05 -0.99
N ALA A 74 5.07 -42.32 -1.01
CA ALA A 74 3.70 -42.73 -1.30
C ALA A 74 2.70 -42.25 -0.23
N GLY A 75 3.13 -42.02 1.02
CA GLY A 75 2.26 -41.52 2.08
C GLY A 75 1.95 -40.04 2.03
N VAL A 76 2.71 -39.26 1.24
CA VAL A 76 2.60 -37.79 1.13
C VAL A 76 2.31 -37.32 -0.31
N ASP A 77 2.31 -38.22 -1.27
CA ASP A 77 1.97 -37.90 -2.66
C ASP A 77 0.44 -37.73 -2.78
N SER A 78 0.01 -36.51 -3.16
CA SER A 78 -1.40 -36.13 -3.29
C SER A 78 -2.21 -37.00 -4.28
N ASN A 79 -1.57 -37.79 -5.10
CA ASN A 79 -2.19 -38.71 -6.04
C ASN A 79 -2.62 -40.06 -5.45
N TYR A 80 -2.12 -40.47 -4.27
CA TYR A 80 -2.41 -41.75 -3.65
C TYR A 80 -3.59 -41.69 -2.65
N GLY A 81 -4.06 -40.48 -2.28
CA GLY A 81 -5.07 -40.27 -1.24
C GLY A 81 -6.49 -40.06 -1.73
N ALA A 82 -6.81 -40.24 -3.02
CA ALA A 82 -8.14 -39.99 -3.58
C ALA A 82 -9.13 -41.15 -3.37
N GLY A 83 -8.83 -42.14 -2.54
CA GLY A 83 -9.59 -43.37 -2.40
C GLY A 83 -10.02 -43.81 -1.02
N ALA A 84 -10.02 -42.99 0.05
CA ALA A 84 -10.66 -43.40 1.31
C ALA A 84 -10.96 -42.19 2.20
N GLY A 85 -12.23 -41.91 2.35
CA GLY A 85 -13.03 -41.23 3.36
C GLY A 85 -12.41 -40.48 4.52
N GLY A 86 -12.91 -39.26 4.71
CA GLY A 86 -13.27 -38.81 6.05
C GLY A 86 -12.39 -37.83 6.74
N GLY A 87 -12.94 -36.66 7.03
CA GLY A 87 -12.72 -36.00 8.31
C GLY A 87 -11.87 -34.74 8.32
N ALA A 88 -12.57 -33.65 8.36
CA ALA A 88 -12.08 -32.35 8.82
C ALA A 88 -11.52 -32.42 10.23
N TYR A 89 -10.58 -31.52 10.52
CA TYR A 89 -10.24 -30.80 11.76
C TYR A 89 -8.78 -30.35 11.62
N GLY A 90 -8.39 -29.14 11.83
CA GLY A 90 -8.72 -28.10 12.71
C GLY A 90 -7.61 -27.07 12.68
N ALA A 91 -8.00 -25.87 12.86
CA ALA A 91 -7.19 -24.66 12.87
C ALA A 91 -6.02 -24.67 13.84
N GLY A 92 -4.90 -24.13 13.39
CA GLY A 92 -3.79 -23.72 14.24
C GLY A 92 -2.96 -22.72 13.44
N GLY A 93 -3.20 -21.44 13.68
CA GLY A 93 -2.60 -20.35 12.94
C GLY A 93 -1.09 -20.23 13.17
N PHE A 94 -0.40 -20.12 12.06
CA PHE A 94 0.85 -19.37 11.96
C PHE A 94 0.74 -18.51 10.72
N ASP A 95 0.78 -17.20 10.99
CA ASP A 95 0.80 -16.13 10.01
C ASP A 95 2.11 -16.19 9.18
N PHE A 96 2.02 -16.81 8.02
CA PHE A 96 2.98 -16.69 6.93
C PHE A 96 2.22 -16.12 5.71
N GLY A 97 1.74 -14.88 5.88
CA GLY A 97 0.83 -14.23 4.96
C GLY A 97 1.36 -13.89 3.57
N ASP A 98 2.56 -14.25 3.18
CA ASP A 98 3.10 -13.82 1.88
C ASP A 98 3.70 -14.95 1.01
N LEU A 99 3.97 -16.13 1.58
CA LEU A 99 4.52 -17.26 0.82
C LEU A 99 3.45 -18.30 0.43
N GLY A 100 2.30 -18.31 1.12
CA GLY A 100 1.19 -19.23 0.84
C GLY A 100 0.45 -18.93 -0.46
N ASP A 101 0.34 -17.66 -0.82
CA ASP A 101 -0.40 -17.23 -2.03
C ASP A 101 0.38 -17.49 -3.33
N ILE A 102 1.71 -17.46 -3.29
CA ILE A 102 2.55 -17.74 -4.47
C ILE A 102 2.63 -19.25 -4.71
N PHE A 103 2.68 -20.05 -3.65
CA PHE A 103 2.77 -21.52 -3.77
C PHE A 103 1.43 -22.17 -4.12
N GLY A 104 0.33 -21.65 -3.59
CA GLY A 104 -1.03 -22.08 -3.96
C GLY A 104 -1.36 -21.81 -5.42
N SER A 105 -0.78 -20.77 -6.01
CA SER A 105 -0.99 -20.43 -7.43
C SER A 105 -0.16 -21.28 -8.40
N PHE A 106 1.00 -21.78 -7.97
CA PHE A 106 1.91 -22.51 -8.87
C PHE A 106 1.75 -24.03 -8.81
N PHE A 107 1.36 -24.59 -7.65
CA PHE A 107 1.14 -26.05 -7.48
C PHE A 107 -0.32 -26.47 -7.44
N GLY A 108 -1.25 -25.52 -7.34
CA GLY A 108 -2.69 -25.75 -7.41
C GLY A 108 -3.27 -25.78 -8.83
N GLY A 109 -2.45 -26.06 -9.82
CA GLY A 109 -2.86 -26.19 -11.22
C GLY A 109 -3.73 -27.41 -11.46
N GLY A 110 -5.02 -27.21 -11.35
CA GLY A 110 -5.99 -28.20 -11.85
C GLY A 110 -6.94 -28.74 -10.79
N PHE A 111 -7.99 -28.11 -10.66
CA PHE A 111 -9.29 -28.30 -10.01
C PHE A 111 -9.54 -27.22 -8.94
N GLY A 112 -9.91 -26.04 -9.46
CA GLY A 112 -10.53 -25.00 -8.63
C GLY A 112 -11.71 -25.57 -7.89
N SER A 113 -11.53 -25.84 -6.61
CA SER A 113 -12.64 -25.67 -5.70
C SER A 113 -12.93 -24.17 -5.68
N ALA A 114 -13.69 -23.71 -6.68
CA ALA A 114 -14.42 -22.46 -6.56
C ALA A 114 -15.15 -22.58 -5.23
N GLN A 115 -14.55 -22.00 -4.18
CA GLN A 115 -15.17 -21.90 -2.87
C GLN A 115 -16.56 -21.36 -3.15
N ARG A 116 -17.57 -22.20 -3.02
CA ARG A 116 -18.97 -21.90 -3.37
C ARG A 116 -19.35 -20.69 -2.58
N ARG A 117 -19.11 -19.48 -3.14
CA ARG A 117 -19.54 -18.23 -2.53
C ARG A 117 -21.02 -18.33 -2.34
N ASN A 118 -21.44 -18.49 -1.11
CA ASN A 118 -22.86 -18.43 -0.78
C ASN A 118 -23.35 -17.02 -1.20
N PRO A 119 -24.22 -16.91 -2.22
CA PRO A 119 -24.69 -15.61 -2.71
C PRO A 119 -25.44 -14.82 -1.65
N ASN A 120 -25.88 -15.47 -0.58
CA ASN A 120 -26.55 -14.87 0.56
C ASN A 120 -25.60 -14.57 1.74
N ALA A 121 -24.30 -14.89 1.64
CA ALA A 121 -23.35 -14.53 2.68
C ALA A 121 -23.24 -13.01 2.81
N PRO A 122 -23.04 -12.48 4.02
CA PRO A 122 -22.74 -11.08 4.23
C PRO A 122 -21.56 -10.64 3.36
N GLN A 123 -21.75 -9.61 2.56
CA GLN A 123 -20.69 -9.07 1.69
C GLN A 123 -20.36 -7.67 2.12
N ARG A 124 -19.07 -7.40 2.32
CA ARG A 124 -18.60 -6.06 2.61
C ARG A 124 -18.90 -5.12 1.45
N GLY A 125 -19.34 -3.90 1.75
CA GLY A 125 -19.55 -2.86 0.78
C GLY A 125 -18.25 -2.43 0.11
N GLU A 126 -18.36 -1.87 -1.09
CA GLU A 126 -17.22 -1.35 -1.83
C GLU A 126 -16.68 -0.09 -1.18
N SER A 127 -15.38 0.08 -1.18
CA SER A 127 -14.74 1.31 -0.71
C SER A 127 -14.85 2.40 -1.78
N ILE A 128 -15.07 3.64 -1.33
CA ILE A 128 -15.17 4.82 -2.18
C ILE A 128 -13.82 5.52 -2.20
N ARG A 129 -13.36 5.92 -3.38
CA ARG A 129 -12.13 6.71 -3.54
C ARG A 129 -12.48 8.13 -3.91
N LEU A 130 -11.87 9.10 -3.22
CA LEU A 130 -12.07 10.52 -3.43
C LEU A 130 -10.72 11.25 -3.41
N GLY A 131 -10.50 12.20 -4.33
CA GLY A 131 -9.35 13.11 -4.30
C GLY A 131 -9.71 14.42 -3.58
N VAL A 132 -8.84 14.86 -2.67
CA VAL A 132 -8.96 16.15 -1.99
C VAL A 132 -7.68 16.95 -2.20
N THR A 133 -7.84 18.20 -2.66
CA THR A 133 -6.71 19.11 -2.84
C THR A 133 -6.62 20.04 -1.64
N ILE A 134 -5.43 20.14 -1.05
CA ILE A 134 -5.12 20.98 0.11
C ILE A 134 -3.94 21.92 -0.20
N SER A 135 -3.79 22.98 0.59
CA SER A 135 -2.62 23.86 0.49
C SER A 135 -1.38 23.23 1.12
N PHE A 136 -0.22 23.84 0.91
CA PHE A 136 1.04 23.40 1.49
C PHE A 136 1.03 23.51 3.02
N GLU A 137 0.47 24.60 3.53
CA GLU A 137 0.32 24.84 4.98
C GLU A 137 -0.69 23.86 5.61
N GLU A 138 -1.80 23.59 4.93
CA GLU A 138 -2.77 22.59 5.38
C GLU A 138 -2.14 21.20 5.44
N ALA A 139 -1.24 20.86 4.53
CA ALA A 139 -0.50 19.60 4.57
C ALA A 139 0.53 19.58 5.72
N ALA A 140 1.17 20.71 6.01
CA ALA A 140 2.15 20.83 7.09
C ALA A 140 1.50 20.74 8.47
N PHE A 141 0.41 21.49 8.70
CA PHE A 141 -0.21 21.62 10.03
C PHE A 141 -1.39 20.68 10.26
N GLY A 142 -1.88 20.04 9.20
CA GLY A 142 -3.12 19.30 9.21
C GLY A 142 -4.34 20.23 9.12
N CYS A 143 -5.46 19.67 8.70
CA CYS A 143 -6.71 20.41 8.61
C CYS A 143 -7.92 19.47 8.69
N GLU A 144 -9.10 20.05 8.85
CA GLU A 144 -10.36 19.34 8.72
C GLU A 144 -11.07 19.82 7.45
N LYS A 145 -11.47 18.88 6.61
CA LYS A 145 -12.19 19.17 5.35
C LYS A 145 -13.52 18.45 5.31
N GLU A 146 -14.53 19.16 4.89
CA GLU A 146 -15.83 18.56 4.59
C GLU A 146 -15.82 18.01 3.17
N VAL A 147 -16.09 16.71 3.05
CA VAL A 147 -16.17 16.04 1.77
C VAL A 147 -17.58 15.50 1.54
N ASN A 148 -18.12 15.76 0.36
CA ASN A 148 -19.42 15.25 -0.04
C ASN A 148 -19.23 13.92 -0.77
N VAL A 149 -19.87 12.87 -0.24
CA VAL A 149 -19.77 11.52 -0.78
C VAL A 149 -21.15 11.00 -1.14
N ASP A 150 -21.30 10.55 -2.37
CA ASP A 150 -22.48 9.81 -2.80
C ASP A 150 -22.25 8.33 -2.52
N ARG A 151 -23.02 7.77 -1.59
CA ARG A 151 -22.89 6.37 -1.21
C ARG A 151 -24.23 5.63 -1.16
N TYR A 152 -24.15 4.33 -1.31
CA TYR A 152 -25.28 3.48 -1.04
C TYR A 152 -25.37 3.20 0.45
N GLU A 153 -26.51 3.48 1.05
CA GLU A 153 -26.84 3.17 2.45
C GLU A 153 -27.95 2.13 2.47
N THR A 154 -28.07 1.40 3.57
CA THR A 154 -29.20 0.49 3.77
C THR A 154 -30.51 1.27 3.67
N CYS A 155 -31.43 0.79 2.89
CA CYS A 155 -32.72 1.43 2.70
C CYS A 155 -33.48 1.55 4.02
N ASN A 156 -33.87 2.77 4.37
CA ASN A 156 -34.55 3.02 5.64
C ASN A 156 -35.98 2.42 5.69
N THR A 157 -36.64 2.26 4.52
CA THR A 157 -38.00 1.73 4.42
C THR A 157 -38.05 0.22 4.61
N CYS A 158 -37.14 -0.51 3.97
CA CYS A 158 -37.16 -1.98 4.01
C CYS A 158 -36.02 -2.60 4.84
N HIS A 159 -35.18 -1.78 5.47
CA HIS A 159 -34.04 -2.21 6.30
C HIS A 159 -33.12 -3.24 5.63
N GLY A 160 -32.94 -3.10 4.31
CA GLY A 160 -32.07 -3.97 3.52
C GLY A 160 -32.74 -5.22 2.94
N SER A 161 -34.01 -5.51 3.27
CA SER A 161 -34.74 -6.69 2.74
C SER A 161 -35.06 -6.59 1.25
N GLY A 162 -35.19 -5.37 0.72
CA GLY A 162 -35.65 -5.10 -0.64
C GLY A 162 -37.17 -5.29 -0.83
N CYS A 163 -37.91 -5.73 0.18
CA CYS A 163 -39.35 -5.99 0.12
C CYS A 163 -40.13 -4.74 0.53
N ALA A 164 -41.37 -4.64 0.05
CA ALA A 164 -42.31 -3.63 0.56
C ALA A 164 -42.56 -3.83 2.06
N ASP A 165 -42.96 -2.75 2.72
CA ASP A 165 -43.23 -2.76 4.17
C ASP A 165 -44.30 -3.85 4.51
N GLY A 166 -44.06 -4.58 5.60
CA GLY A 166 -44.88 -5.68 6.02
C GLY A 166 -44.75 -6.98 5.20
N THR A 167 -43.85 -7.03 4.20
CA THR A 167 -43.59 -8.23 3.41
C THR A 167 -42.17 -8.77 3.59
N SER A 168 -41.98 -10.08 3.41
CA SER A 168 -40.69 -10.74 3.51
C SER A 168 -40.32 -11.47 2.22
N PRO A 169 -39.01 -11.69 1.95
CA PRO A 169 -38.61 -12.50 0.81
C PRO A 169 -39.06 -13.94 0.97
N GLU A 170 -39.69 -14.50 -0.07
CA GLU A 170 -40.14 -15.89 -0.07
C GLU A 170 -39.03 -16.82 -0.56
N VAL A 171 -39.02 -18.05 -0.07
CA VAL A 171 -38.11 -19.09 -0.57
C VAL A 171 -38.41 -19.41 -2.03
N CYS A 172 -37.40 -19.45 -2.87
CA CYS A 172 -37.60 -19.81 -4.29
C CYS A 172 -38.08 -21.24 -4.43
N PRO A 173 -39.24 -21.48 -5.07
CA PRO A 173 -39.81 -22.82 -5.21
C PRO A 173 -38.98 -23.75 -6.11
N ASP A 174 -38.19 -23.21 -7.05
CA ASP A 174 -37.43 -24.02 -8.00
C ASP A 174 -36.13 -24.57 -7.40
N CYS A 175 -35.49 -23.83 -6.49
CA CYS A 175 -34.24 -24.24 -5.85
C CYS A 175 -34.36 -24.47 -4.35
N HIS A 176 -35.55 -24.31 -3.78
CA HIS A 176 -35.84 -24.50 -2.35
C HIS A 176 -34.86 -23.80 -1.43
N GLY A 177 -34.45 -22.55 -1.80
CA GLY A 177 -33.57 -21.73 -1.02
C GLY A 177 -32.06 -21.90 -1.31
N SER A 178 -31.66 -22.93 -2.07
CA SER A 178 -30.24 -23.20 -2.37
C SER A 178 -29.59 -22.19 -3.33
N GLY A 179 -30.41 -21.49 -4.11
CA GLY A 179 -29.91 -20.56 -5.16
C GLY A 179 -29.34 -21.26 -6.38
N GLN A 180 -29.24 -22.59 -6.36
CA GLN A 180 -28.63 -23.39 -7.43
C GLN A 180 -29.54 -24.53 -7.85
N VAL A 181 -29.44 -24.92 -9.12
CA VAL A 181 -30.13 -26.06 -9.68
C VAL A 181 -29.13 -26.97 -10.38
N GLN A 182 -29.32 -28.28 -10.26
CA GLN A 182 -28.53 -29.26 -10.99
C GLN A 182 -29.10 -29.44 -12.39
N VAL A 183 -28.34 -29.14 -13.41
CA VAL A 183 -28.66 -29.39 -14.81
C VAL A 183 -27.91 -30.63 -15.28
N ARG A 184 -28.62 -31.67 -15.64
CA ARG A 184 -28.02 -32.87 -16.22
C ARG A 184 -27.91 -32.65 -17.72
N ARG A 185 -26.71 -32.70 -18.27
CA ARG A 185 -26.44 -32.66 -19.69
C ARG A 185 -25.98 -34.07 -20.15
N GLN A 186 -26.66 -34.62 -21.13
CA GLN A 186 -26.26 -35.85 -21.77
C GLN A 186 -25.23 -35.51 -22.85
N THR A 187 -24.05 -36.07 -22.76
CA THR A 187 -23.00 -35.95 -23.75
C THR A 187 -22.66 -37.32 -24.32
N PRO A 188 -22.02 -37.45 -25.47
CA PRO A 188 -21.63 -38.76 -26.04
C PRO A 188 -20.73 -39.59 -25.10
N MET A 189 -20.12 -38.97 -24.10
CA MET A 189 -19.27 -39.63 -23.10
C MET A 189 -19.95 -39.88 -21.75
N GLY A 190 -21.28 -39.65 -21.64
CA GLY A 190 -22.04 -39.89 -20.41
C GLY A 190 -22.89 -38.70 -19.94
N VAL A 191 -23.57 -38.90 -18.81
CA VAL A 191 -24.41 -37.86 -18.19
C VAL A 191 -23.60 -37.08 -17.19
N PHE A 192 -23.37 -35.79 -17.44
CA PHE A 192 -22.72 -34.89 -16.53
C PHE A 192 -23.75 -34.03 -15.79
N ALA A 193 -23.68 -34.01 -14.44
CA ALA A 193 -24.48 -33.13 -13.61
C ALA A 193 -23.70 -31.86 -13.35
N THR A 194 -24.13 -30.73 -13.89
CA THR A 194 -23.50 -29.41 -13.65
C THR A 194 -24.44 -28.59 -12.79
N THR A 195 -23.88 -27.93 -11.76
CA THR A 195 -24.63 -27.02 -10.92
C THR A 195 -24.61 -25.62 -11.57
N SER A 196 -25.78 -25.03 -11.80
CA SER A 196 -25.93 -23.68 -12.33
C SER A 196 -26.74 -22.79 -11.40
N PRO A 197 -26.57 -21.45 -11.44
CA PRO A 197 -27.44 -20.55 -10.69
C PRO A 197 -28.91 -20.76 -11.12
N CYS A 198 -29.81 -20.75 -10.14
CA CYS A 198 -31.25 -20.89 -10.42
C CYS A 198 -31.75 -19.68 -11.24
N GLY A 199 -32.26 -19.93 -12.43
CA GLY A 199 -32.74 -18.89 -13.35
C GLY A 199 -33.85 -18.01 -12.78
N ARG A 200 -34.72 -18.57 -11.92
CA ARG A 200 -35.85 -17.84 -11.34
C ARG A 200 -35.44 -16.83 -10.27
N CYS A 201 -34.52 -17.16 -9.39
CA CYS A 201 -34.08 -16.29 -8.32
C CYS A 201 -32.73 -15.64 -8.62
N GLY A 202 -32.09 -15.91 -9.76
CA GLY A 202 -30.78 -15.38 -10.13
C GLY A 202 -29.67 -15.76 -9.14
N GLY A 203 -29.75 -16.95 -8.54
CA GLY A 203 -28.79 -17.44 -7.56
C GLY A 203 -29.06 -17.02 -6.12
N LYS A 204 -30.03 -16.16 -5.84
CA LYS A 204 -30.32 -15.62 -4.50
C LYS A 204 -31.03 -16.60 -3.55
N GLY A 205 -31.63 -17.64 -4.06
CA GLY A 205 -32.46 -18.61 -3.28
C GLY A 205 -33.78 -18.05 -2.76
N ARG A 206 -34.03 -16.76 -2.90
CA ARG A 206 -35.22 -16.04 -2.44
C ARG A 206 -35.77 -15.15 -3.55
N ILE A 207 -37.10 -14.93 -3.53
CA ILE A 207 -37.83 -14.11 -4.50
C ILE A 207 -38.57 -13.01 -3.76
N ILE A 208 -38.47 -11.78 -4.27
CA ILE A 208 -39.20 -10.62 -3.80
C ILE A 208 -40.42 -10.47 -4.70
N LYS A 209 -41.63 -10.75 -4.17
CA LYS A 209 -42.87 -10.55 -4.91
C LYS A 209 -43.27 -9.10 -5.03
N THR A 210 -43.16 -8.39 -3.90
CA THR A 210 -43.53 -6.98 -3.82
C THR A 210 -42.26 -6.19 -3.47
N PRO A 211 -41.62 -5.56 -4.46
CA PRO A 211 -40.40 -4.81 -4.22
C PRO A 211 -40.65 -3.50 -3.44
N CYS A 212 -39.76 -3.14 -2.58
CA CYS A 212 -39.77 -1.87 -1.87
C CYS A 212 -39.80 -0.68 -2.85
N THR A 213 -40.69 0.26 -2.66
CA THR A 213 -40.88 1.41 -3.56
C THR A 213 -39.69 2.37 -3.54
N ALA A 214 -39.00 2.50 -2.36
CA ALA A 214 -37.86 3.38 -2.20
C ALA A 214 -36.60 2.84 -2.92
N CYS A 215 -36.24 1.57 -2.71
CA CYS A 215 -35.01 0.97 -3.23
C CYS A 215 -35.25 0.05 -4.44
N ARG A 216 -36.49 -0.16 -4.89
CA ARG A 216 -36.87 -0.99 -6.04
C ARG A 216 -36.30 -2.43 -5.94
N GLY A 217 -36.26 -2.98 -4.74
CA GLY A 217 -35.83 -4.36 -4.49
C GLY A 217 -34.31 -4.53 -4.27
N SER A 218 -33.53 -3.45 -4.33
CA SER A 218 -32.08 -3.52 -4.12
C SER A 218 -31.68 -3.62 -2.64
N GLY A 219 -32.54 -3.18 -1.72
CA GLY A 219 -32.22 -3.06 -0.30
C GLY A 219 -31.33 -1.87 0.04
N LEU A 220 -30.86 -1.12 -0.95
CA LEU A 220 -29.90 -0.01 -0.82
C LEU A 220 -30.45 1.25 -1.46
N GLU A 221 -30.18 2.41 -0.84
CA GLU A 221 -30.53 3.74 -1.35
C GLU A 221 -29.27 4.57 -1.57
N ARG A 222 -29.22 5.30 -2.68
CA ARG A 222 -28.15 6.27 -2.89
C ARG A 222 -28.45 7.54 -2.09
N LYS A 223 -27.52 7.91 -1.21
CA LYS A 223 -27.60 9.13 -0.38
C LYS A 223 -26.31 9.92 -0.48
N ARG A 224 -26.46 11.23 -0.53
CA ARG A 224 -25.34 12.15 -0.41
C ARG A 224 -25.11 12.47 1.05
N ARG A 225 -23.86 12.29 1.52
CA ARG A 225 -23.45 12.57 2.88
C ARG A 225 -22.26 13.51 2.90
N THR A 226 -22.28 14.46 3.81
CA THR A 226 -21.12 15.28 4.14
C THR A 226 -20.38 14.62 5.28
N ILE A 227 -19.10 14.34 5.07
CA ILE A 227 -18.22 13.65 6.03
C ILE A 227 -17.08 14.61 6.36
N GLN A 228 -16.82 14.81 7.65
CA GLN A 228 -15.64 15.55 8.08
C GLN A 228 -14.42 14.64 8.03
N ALA A 229 -13.47 14.97 7.17
CA ALA A 229 -12.20 14.27 7.01
C ALA A 229 -11.12 15.03 7.77
N LYS A 230 -10.58 14.41 8.81
CA LYS A 230 -9.44 14.94 9.55
C LYS A 230 -8.16 14.53 8.84
N ILE A 231 -7.45 15.51 8.30
CA ILE A 231 -6.18 15.33 7.60
C ILE A 231 -5.05 15.57 8.60
N PRO A 232 -4.21 14.58 8.89
CA PRO A 232 -3.14 14.72 9.87
C PRO A 232 -2.03 15.65 9.38
N ALA A 233 -1.36 16.32 10.33
CA ALA A 233 -0.19 17.13 10.06
C ALA A 233 0.96 16.30 9.47
N GLY A 234 1.71 16.88 8.54
CA GLY A 234 2.84 16.22 7.90
C GLY A 234 2.48 15.29 6.75
N ILE A 235 1.21 15.21 6.36
CA ILE A 235 0.78 14.39 5.21
C ILE A 235 1.49 14.84 3.93
N ASP A 236 1.83 13.88 3.06
CA ASP A 236 2.51 14.17 1.80
C ASP A 236 1.58 14.04 0.60
N ASN A 237 2.03 14.60 -0.52
CA ASN A 237 1.32 14.51 -1.79
C ASN A 237 1.16 13.05 -2.22
N GLY A 238 -0.04 12.68 -2.68
CA GLY A 238 -0.36 11.32 -3.13
C GLY A 238 -0.68 10.32 -2.01
N GLN A 239 -0.53 10.68 -0.73
CA GLN A 239 -0.90 9.82 0.37
C GLN A 239 -2.41 9.66 0.49
N THR A 240 -2.84 8.50 0.97
CA THR A 240 -4.26 8.17 1.11
C THR A 240 -4.61 7.93 2.58
N ILE A 241 -5.66 8.60 3.03
CA ILE A 241 -6.27 8.40 4.36
C ILE A 241 -7.50 7.50 4.21
N SER A 242 -7.69 6.58 5.16
CA SER A 242 -8.85 5.70 5.21
C SER A 242 -9.78 6.12 6.35
N ILE A 243 -11.04 6.38 6.04
CA ILE A 243 -12.10 6.61 7.02
C ILE A 243 -12.99 5.36 7.03
N TRP A 244 -12.89 4.59 8.08
CA TRP A 244 -13.52 3.29 8.24
C TRP A 244 -15.06 3.36 8.19
N GLY A 245 -15.67 2.42 7.48
CA GLY A 245 -17.12 2.27 7.41
C GLY A 245 -17.86 3.39 6.69
N GLN A 246 -17.17 4.33 6.03
CA GLN A 246 -17.76 5.46 5.31
C GLN A 246 -17.92 5.24 3.80
N GLY A 247 -17.65 4.01 3.32
CA GLY A 247 -17.90 3.58 1.95
C GLY A 247 -19.36 3.18 1.71
N HIS A 248 -19.59 2.38 0.67
CA HIS A 248 -20.90 1.81 0.37
C HIS A 248 -21.33 0.80 1.43
N ALA A 249 -22.61 0.76 1.75
CA ALA A 249 -23.17 -0.27 2.61
C ALA A 249 -22.95 -1.66 2.02
N GLY A 250 -22.70 -2.63 2.89
CA GLY A 250 -22.58 -4.02 2.51
C GLY A 250 -23.92 -4.64 2.07
N LYS A 251 -23.85 -5.74 1.36
CA LYS A 251 -25.01 -6.55 0.97
C LYS A 251 -25.23 -7.67 1.99
N ASN A 252 -26.50 -8.10 2.12
CA ASN A 252 -26.91 -9.21 2.99
C ASN A 252 -26.47 -9.03 4.45
N GLY A 253 -26.51 -7.78 4.98
CA GLY A 253 -26.07 -7.50 6.33
C GLY A 253 -24.55 -7.44 6.53
N GLY A 254 -23.76 -7.39 5.46
CA GLY A 254 -22.33 -7.21 5.53
C GLY A 254 -21.92 -5.79 6.00
N PRO A 255 -20.69 -5.62 6.49
CA PRO A 255 -20.19 -4.32 6.93
C PRO A 255 -20.02 -3.36 5.75
N SER A 256 -20.10 -2.06 6.02
CA SER A 256 -19.79 -1.04 5.02
C SER A 256 -18.33 -1.08 4.59
N GLY A 257 -18.04 -0.61 3.38
CA GLY A 257 -16.69 -0.33 2.91
C GLY A 257 -16.10 0.92 3.57
N ASP A 258 -14.93 1.34 3.15
CA ASP A 258 -14.24 2.51 3.66
C ASP A 258 -14.27 3.66 2.66
N LEU A 259 -14.07 4.87 3.16
CA LEU A 259 -13.79 6.04 2.33
C LEU A 259 -12.28 6.27 2.29
N LEU A 260 -11.70 6.15 1.10
CA LEU A 260 -10.28 6.35 0.83
C LEU A 260 -10.10 7.74 0.21
N ILE A 261 -9.43 8.64 0.92
CA ILE A 261 -9.20 10.01 0.47
C ILE A 261 -7.74 10.15 0.07
N THR A 262 -7.48 10.34 -1.21
CA THR A 262 -6.15 10.63 -1.74
C THR A 262 -5.90 12.12 -1.70
N ILE A 263 -4.82 12.53 -1.06
CA ILE A 263 -4.45 13.93 -0.86
C ILE A 263 -3.60 14.42 -2.03
N THR A 264 -3.97 15.57 -2.58
CA THR A 264 -3.16 16.31 -3.55
C THR A 264 -2.76 17.63 -2.92
N VAL A 265 -1.45 17.86 -2.75
CA VAL A 265 -0.92 19.11 -2.18
C VAL A 265 -0.62 20.08 -3.31
N ARG A 266 -1.15 21.32 -3.22
CA ARG A 266 -0.82 22.37 -4.17
C ARG A 266 0.64 22.79 -4.02
N PRO A 267 1.37 23.02 -5.13
CA PRO A 267 2.68 23.63 -5.07
C PRO A 267 2.61 25.01 -4.37
N HIS A 268 3.62 25.33 -3.56
CA HIS A 268 3.75 26.62 -2.93
C HIS A 268 4.71 27.50 -3.73
N GLU A 269 4.48 28.82 -3.73
CA GLU A 269 5.30 29.77 -4.51
C GLU A 269 6.74 29.90 -4.00
N LEU A 270 6.94 29.83 -2.67
CA LEU A 270 8.23 30.02 -2.03
C LEU A 270 8.85 28.74 -1.51
N PHE A 271 8.04 27.73 -1.18
CA PHE A 271 8.50 26.55 -0.47
C PHE A 271 8.40 25.29 -1.34
N ARG A 272 9.46 24.49 -1.27
CA ARG A 272 9.51 23.15 -1.83
C ARG A 272 9.69 22.16 -0.70
N ARG A 273 8.97 21.05 -0.73
CA ARG A 273 9.07 19.99 0.25
C ARG A 273 10.03 18.90 -0.21
N GLU A 274 10.87 18.44 0.72
CA GLU A 274 11.69 17.25 0.54
C GLU A 274 11.64 16.41 1.84
N GLY A 275 10.78 15.37 1.83
CA GLY A 275 10.47 14.62 3.05
C GLY A 275 9.85 15.50 4.14
N THR A 276 10.52 15.64 5.29
CA THR A 276 10.13 16.56 6.37
C THR A 276 10.79 17.93 6.26
N SER A 277 11.74 18.09 5.35
CA SER A 277 12.46 19.35 5.15
C SER A 277 11.70 20.29 4.22
N VAL A 278 11.86 21.58 4.44
CA VAL A 278 11.35 22.67 3.60
C VAL A 278 12.53 23.35 2.96
N LEU A 279 12.51 23.49 1.64
CA LEU A 279 13.51 24.22 0.87
C LEU A 279 12.94 25.56 0.46
N CYS A 280 13.73 26.62 0.57
CA CYS A 280 13.38 27.97 0.20
C CYS A 280 14.58 28.67 -0.43
N GLU A 281 14.36 29.45 -1.46
CA GLU A 281 15.36 30.32 -2.08
C GLU A 281 15.11 31.75 -1.68
N ALA A 282 16.14 32.46 -1.19
CA ALA A 282 16.04 33.84 -0.74
C ALA A 282 16.97 34.75 -1.55
N PRO A 283 16.46 35.75 -2.26
CA PRO A 283 17.29 36.75 -2.91
C PRO A 283 17.91 37.68 -1.86
N ILE A 284 19.20 37.95 -1.98
CA ILE A 284 19.93 38.92 -1.16
C ILE A 284 20.67 39.91 -2.06
N THR A 285 20.86 41.11 -1.57
CA THR A 285 21.65 42.08 -2.29
C THR A 285 23.16 41.80 -2.15
N PHE A 286 23.95 42.26 -3.11
CA PHE A 286 25.42 42.17 -3.03
C PHE A 286 25.97 42.79 -1.75
N ALA A 287 25.44 43.95 -1.33
CA ALA A 287 25.86 44.60 -0.10
C ALA A 287 25.58 43.77 1.15
N GLN A 288 24.40 43.15 1.23
CA GLN A 288 24.06 42.22 2.33
C GLN A 288 25.00 41.01 2.36
N ALA A 289 25.31 40.45 1.19
CA ALA A 289 26.20 39.30 1.11
C ALA A 289 27.61 39.61 1.57
N VAL A 290 28.14 40.84 1.27
CA VAL A 290 29.51 41.27 1.62
C VAL A 290 29.62 41.68 3.07
N LEU A 291 28.68 42.52 3.54
CA LEU A 291 28.78 43.18 4.86
C LEU A 291 28.06 42.37 5.97
N GLY A 292 27.32 41.33 5.61
CA GLY A 292 26.38 40.70 6.52
C GLY A 292 25.10 41.53 6.69
N ALA A 293 24.03 40.91 7.14
CA ALA A 293 22.78 41.62 7.42
C ALA A 293 21.82 40.73 8.24
N GLU A 294 20.93 41.36 8.98
CA GLU A 294 19.76 40.67 9.53
C GLU A 294 18.73 40.48 8.43
N LEU A 295 18.39 39.24 8.12
CA LEU A 295 17.39 38.87 7.11
C LEU A 295 16.09 38.40 7.77
N GLU A 296 14.96 38.85 7.26
CA GLU A 296 13.64 38.24 7.59
C GLU A 296 13.35 37.11 6.62
N ILE A 297 13.48 35.88 7.09
CA ILE A 297 13.26 34.67 6.28
C ILE A 297 11.81 34.18 6.50
N PRO A 298 11.01 33.97 5.44
CA PRO A 298 9.72 33.36 5.56
C PRO A 298 9.88 31.88 5.94
N THR A 299 9.06 31.44 6.88
CA THR A 299 8.92 30.04 7.26
C THR A 299 7.45 29.65 7.26
N ILE A 300 7.15 28.36 7.30
CA ILE A 300 5.76 27.90 7.39
C ILE A 300 5.04 28.36 8.67
N ASP A 301 5.79 28.72 9.73
CA ASP A 301 5.26 29.26 10.99
C ASP A 301 5.16 30.79 11.02
N GLY A 302 5.60 31.46 9.96
CA GLY A 302 5.75 32.90 9.92
C GLY A 302 7.20 33.33 9.63
N LYS A 303 7.56 34.57 9.95
CA LYS A 303 8.88 35.12 9.66
C LYS A 303 9.87 34.84 10.79
N VAL A 304 11.12 34.54 10.45
CA VAL A 304 12.23 34.36 11.40
C VAL A 304 13.38 35.28 11.01
N LYS A 305 13.95 35.94 11.98
CA LYS A 305 15.17 36.74 11.81
C LYS A 305 16.37 35.82 11.78
N TYR A 306 17.23 36.04 10.80
CA TYR A 306 18.49 35.30 10.61
C TYR A 306 19.64 36.26 10.33
N ASP A 307 20.70 36.15 11.11
CA ASP A 307 21.90 36.96 10.92
C ASP A 307 22.77 36.33 9.83
N LEU A 308 22.82 36.97 8.67
CA LEU A 308 23.63 36.55 7.54
C LEU A 308 25.11 36.93 7.82
N PRO A 309 26.05 35.98 7.84
CA PRO A 309 27.45 36.28 8.00
C PRO A 309 28.03 37.11 6.86
N GLU A 310 29.00 37.96 7.16
CA GLU A 310 29.74 38.69 6.13
C GLU A 310 30.50 37.73 5.19
N GLY A 311 30.61 38.11 3.91
CA GLY A 311 31.29 37.32 2.89
C GLY A 311 30.48 36.10 2.40
N THR A 312 29.18 36.02 2.70
CA THR A 312 28.33 34.94 2.25
C THR A 312 28.28 34.84 0.72
N GLN A 313 28.56 33.66 0.21
CA GLN A 313 28.58 33.39 -1.23
C GLN A 313 27.18 33.00 -1.75
N SER A 314 26.91 33.31 -3.05
CA SER A 314 25.73 32.87 -3.73
C SER A 314 25.67 31.36 -3.77
N GLY A 315 24.50 30.77 -3.48
CA GLY A 315 24.31 29.32 -3.38
C GLY A 315 24.58 28.74 -1.99
N THR A 316 24.96 29.56 -1.02
CA THR A 316 25.13 29.15 0.39
C THR A 316 23.76 28.77 0.96
N THR A 317 23.70 27.59 1.61
CA THR A 317 22.48 27.09 2.24
C THR A 317 22.60 27.13 3.76
N PHE A 318 21.63 27.75 4.40
CA PHE A 318 21.50 27.83 5.85
C PHE A 318 20.40 26.88 6.34
N ARG A 319 20.59 26.33 7.53
CA ARG A 319 19.62 25.45 8.17
C ARG A 319 18.91 26.19 9.31
N LEU A 320 17.61 26.28 9.21
CA LEU A 320 16.73 26.75 10.29
C LEU A 320 16.14 25.54 11.00
N LYS A 321 16.71 25.22 12.16
CA LYS A 321 16.37 24.03 12.93
C LYS A 321 14.91 24.04 13.38
N GLY A 322 14.19 22.92 13.17
CA GLY A 322 12.80 22.73 13.61
C GLY A 322 11.79 23.61 12.86
N LYS A 323 12.14 24.19 11.70
CA LYS A 323 11.23 24.99 10.86
C LYS A 323 10.71 24.25 9.63
N GLY A 324 10.91 22.94 9.58
CA GLY A 324 10.35 22.06 8.54
C GLY A 324 8.94 21.57 8.87
N ILE A 325 8.54 20.50 8.23
CA ILE A 325 7.21 19.85 8.35
C ILE A 325 7.26 18.84 9.49
N PRO A 326 6.19 18.71 10.30
CA PRO A 326 6.08 17.66 11.29
C PRO A 326 6.09 16.27 10.66
N GLU A 327 6.63 15.29 11.36
CA GLU A 327 6.55 13.88 10.96
C GLU A 327 5.13 13.37 11.06
N LEU A 328 4.65 12.70 10.02
CA LEU A 328 3.36 12.02 10.04
C LEU A 328 3.39 10.92 11.13
N ASN A 329 2.48 10.99 12.10
CA ASN A 329 2.41 10.07 13.25
C ASN A 329 3.66 10.05 14.16
N GLY A 330 4.62 10.95 13.96
CA GLY A 330 5.83 11.10 14.76
C GLY A 330 5.74 12.24 15.77
N ARG A 331 6.81 12.39 16.59
CA ARG A 331 7.01 13.53 17.49
C ARG A 331 8.06 14.50 16.98
N GLY A 332 8.66 14.18 15.84
CA GLY A 332 9.72 14.96 15.21
C GLY A 332 9.18 16.05 14.30
N ARG A 333 10.04 17.01 13.99
CA ARG A 333 9.83 18.04 13.00
C ARG A 333 11.12 18.24 12.22
N GLY A 334 11.00 18.36 10.89
CA GLY A 334 12.12 18.63 10.02
C GLY A 334 12.65 20.05 10.15
N ASP A 335 13.60 20.39 9.30
CA ASP A 335 14.26 21.69 9.27
C ASP A 335 13.92 22.43 7.97
N GLN A 336 14.10 23.73 7.97
CA GLN A 336 14.06 24.51 6.74
C GLN A 336 15.48 24.82 6.27
N TYR A 337 15.72 24.61 4.98
CA TYR A 337 16.97 24.96 4.32
C TYR A 337 16.72 26.15 3.41
N VAL A 338 17.48 27.20 3.63
CA VAL A 338 17.37 28.45 2.89
C VAL A 338 18.63 28.64 2.07
N THR A 339 18.49 28.60 0.75
CA THR A 339 19.58 28.84 -0.18
C THR A 339 19.53 30.30 -0.62
N VAL A 340 20.57 31.06 -0.31
CA VAL A 340 20.64 32.46 -0.72
C VAL A 340 21.27 32.59 -2.09
N TYR A 341 20.74 33.50 -2.89
CA TYR A 341 21.35 33.88 -4.16
C TYR A 341 21.45 35.41 -4.27
N ILE A 342 22.54 35.88 -4.88
CA ILE A 342 22.79 37.31 -5.01
C ILE A 342 22.03 37.83 -6.23
N GLU A 343 21.13 38.78 -5.99
CA GLU A 343 20.42 39.46 -7.06
C GLU A 343 21.27 40.64 -7.56
N THR A 344 21.53 40.67 -8.87
CA THR A 344 22.24 41.77 -9.50
C THR A 344 21.28 42.93 -9.74
N PRO A 345 21.59 44.13 -9.19
CA PRO A 345 20.73 45.30 -9.31
C PRO A 345 20.62 45.75 -10.77
N ARG A 346 19.39 46.15 -11.18
CA ARG A 346 19.09 46.68 -12.50
C ARG A 346 18.70 48.16 -12.42
N ASN A 347 18.74 48.84 -13.54
CA ASN A 347 18.31 50.24 -13.66
C ASN A 347 19.02 51.23 -12.75
N LEU A 348 20.35 51.04 -12.56
CA LEU A 348 21.17 51.94 -11.75
C LEU A 348 21.22 53.36 -12.37
N ASN A 349 21.10 54.38 -11.51
CA ASN A 349 21.29 55.76 -11.88
C ASN A 349 22.82 56.08 -12.02
N ARG A 350 23.16 57.34 -12.44
CA ARG A 350 24.53 57.74 -12.69
C ARG A 350 25.41 57.65 -11.42
N GLU A 351 24.92 58.14 -10.30
CA GLU A 351 25.62 58.12 -9.03
C GLU A 351 25.92 56.71 -8.52
N GLN A 352 24.93 55.83 -8.61
CA GLN A 352 25.10 54.43 -8.23
C GLN A 352 26.14 53.70 -9.10
N LYS A 353 26.14 53.97 -10.42
CA LYS A 353 27.15 53.46 -11.33
C LYS A 353 28.54 53.97 -11.01
N GLU A 354 28.72 55.26 -10.63
CA GLU A 354 29.97 55.84 -10.23
C GLU A 354 30.47 55.25 -8.91
N ALA A 355 29.59 55.07 -7.91
CA ALA A 355 29.94 54.39 -6.66
C ALA A 355 30.41 52.95 -6.89
N LEU A 356 29.72 52.20 -7.77
CA LEU A 356 30.09 50.83 -8.10
C LEU A 356 31.45 50.76 -8.83
N LYS A 357 31.77 51.74 -9.71
CA LYS A 357 33.08 51.84 -10.36
C LYS A 357 34.17 52.06 -9.35
N LYS A 358 34.01 53.02 -8.41
CA LYS A 358 34.97 53.25 -7.34
C LYS A 358 35.20 52.01 -6.49
N PHE A 359 34.16 51.29 -6.15
CA PHE A 359 34.27 49.98 -5.47
C PHE A 359 35.06 48.98 -6.31
N ALA A 360 34.75 48.83 -7.60
CA ALA A 360 35.45 47.90 -8.49
C ALA A 360 36.97 48.23 -8.63
N GLU A 361 37.33 49.49 -8.58
CA GLU A 361 38.72 49.95 -8.60
C GLU A 361 39.46 49.68 -7.29
N SER A 362 38.72 49.64 -6.16
CA SER A 362 39.29 49.41 -4.82
C SER A 362 39.58 47.95 -4.50
N VAL A 363 38.90 47.02 -5.21
CA VAL A 363 39.06 45.57 -5.01
C VAL A 363 39.99 44.95 -6.02
N GLY A 364 40.81 43.99 -5.60
CA GLY A 364 41.76 43.27 -6.47
C GLY A 364 41.53 41.77 -6.48
N ASP A 365 42.36 41.01 -7.22
CA ASP A 365 42.30 39.58 -7.31
C ASP A 365 42.39 38.82 -5.97
N ASN A 366 42.94 39.49 -4.93
CA ASN A 366 43.01 38.92 -3.58
C ASN A 366 41.64 38.85 -2.89
N ASN A 367 40.67 39.63 -3.33
CA ASN A 367 39.29 39.64 -2.80
C ASN A 367 38.41 38.55 -3.48
N TYR A 368 38.91 37.91 -4.51
CA TYR A 368 38.16 36.95 -5.31
C TYR A 368 38.89 35.60 -5.45
N GLU A 369 38.93 34.82 -4.37
CA GLU A 369 39.71 33.57 -4.33
C GLU A 369 39.28 32.54 -5.38
N GLU A 370 37.98 32.35 -5.58
CA GLU A 370 37.48 31.35 -6.56
C GLU A 370 37.79 31.76 -8.00
N ARG A 371 37.66 33.07 -8.31
CA ARG A 371 38.07 33.63 -9.60
C ARG A 371 39.57 33.39 -9.84
N LYS A 372 40.38 33.66 -8.81
CA LYS A 372 41.85 33.45 -8.88
C LYS A 372 42.22 32.00 -9.09
N LYS A 373 41.55 31.06 -8.38
CA LYS A 373 41.76 29.62 -8.54
C LYS A 373 41.35 29.16 -9.94
N PHE A 374 40.21 29.62 -10.45
CA PHE A 374 39.71 29.27 -11.78
C PHE A 374 40.69 29.68 -12.88
N PHE A 375 41.09 30.95 -12.92
CA PHE A 375 42.02 31.44 -13.96
C PHE A 375 43.43 30.88 -13.82
N LYS A 376 43.85 30.48 -12.61
CA LYS A 376 45.14 29.78 -12.42
C LYS A 376 45.14 28.38 -13.03
N LYS A 377 43.97 27.67 -12.99
CA LYS A 377 43.81 26.37 -13.67
C LYS A 377 43.79 26.49 -15.20
N PHE A 378 43.31 27.62 -15.72
CA PHE A 378 43.23 27.88 -17.16
C PHE A 378 44.57 28.27 -17.79
N LYS A 379 45.55 28.67 -17.00
CA LYS A 379 46.90 29.02 -17.45
C LYS A 379 47.88 27.83 -17.47
N LYS A 380 47.43 26.63 -17.17
CA LYS A 380 48.12 25.36 -17.36
C LYS A 380 47.58 24.66 -18.61
#